data_e6e33ea48f72b7e5fc81e87abd5fb354
#
_entry.id   e6e33ea48f72b7e5fc81e87abd5fb354
#
_cell.length_a   1.000
_cell.length_b   1.000
_cell.length_c   1.000
_cell.angle_alpha   90.00
_cell.angle_beta   90.00
_cell.angle_gamma   90.00
#
_symmetry.space_group_name_H-M   'P 1'
#
loop_
_entity.id
_entity.type
_entity.pdbx_description
1 polymer ?
#
loop_
_entity_poly.entity_id
_entity_poly.type
_entity_poly.pdbx_seq_one_letter_code
_entity_poly.pdbx_strand_id
1 'polypeptide(L)' 'DIDALSRAVIRGEYGDGDARRAALGSSYEAVQNRVNELLA' A
#
# COMPACT_ATOMS: atom_id res chain seq x y z
N ASP A 1 9.75 4.56 3.36
CA ASP A 1 9.20 4.15 4.65
C ASP A 1 7.87 3.43 4.44
N ILE A 2 7.81 2.16 4.85
CA ILE A 2 6.63 1.32 4.63
C ILE A 2 5.39 1.88 5.32
N ASP A 3 5.55 2.42 6.52
CA ASP A 3 4.38 2.94 7.24
C ASP A 3 3.80 4.16 6.51
N ALA A 4 4.65 5.07 6.06
CA ALA A 4 4.20 6.25 5.32
C ALA A 4 3.54 5.86 4.00
N LEU A 5 4.14 4.90 3.27
CA LEU A 5 3.54 4.39 2.03
C LEU A 5 2.18 3.74 2.29
N SER A 6 2.08 2.98 3.38
CA SER A 6 0.84 2.30 3.72
C SER A 6 -0.29 3.29 4.00
N ARG A 7 0.02 4.36 4.70
CA ARG A 7 -0.98 5.40 4.99
C ARG A 7 -1.39 6.13 3.72
N ALA A 8 -0.45 6.36 2.80
CA ALA A 8 -0.76 6.96 1.50
C ALA A 8 -1.68 6.04 0.68
N VAL A 9 -1.44 4.73 0.75
CA VAL A 9 -2.31 3.75 0.09
C VAL A 9 -3.72 3.82 0.64
N ILE A 10 -3.85 3.92 1.96
CA ILE A 10 -5.16 4.00 2.60
C ILE A 10 -5.90 5.28 2.16
N ARG A 11 -5.15 6.38 1.94
CA ARG A 11 -5.74 7.62 1.43
C ARG A 11 -6.14 7.55 -0.05
N GLY A 12 -5.79 6.46 -0.75
CA GLY A 12 -6.14 6.28 -2.15
C GLY A 12 -5.13 6.83 -3.14
N GLU A 13 -3.94 7.20 -2.69
CA GLU A 13 -2.96 7.87 -3.55
C GLU A 13 -2.31 6.95 -4.58
N TYR A 14 -2.40 5.64 -4.40
CA TYR A 14 -1.80 4.66 -5.30
C TYR A 14 -2.82 3.85 -6.07
N GLY A 15 -4.09 4.25 -6.03
CA GLY A 15 -5.14 3.52 -6.70
C GLY A 15 -5.47 2.21 -5.97
N ASP A 16 -6.05 1.27 -6.72
CA ASP A 16 -6.41 -0.02 -6.16
C ASP A 16 -6.07 -1.14 -7.13
N GLY A 17 -6.15 -2.38 -6.64
CA GLY A 17 -5.93 -3.56 -7.46
C GLY A 17 -4.61 -3.51 -8.21
N ASP A 18 -4.69 -3.72 -9.52
CA ASP A 18 -3.49 -3.80 -10.36
C ASP A 18 -2.73 -2.48 -10.42
N ALA A 19 -3.43 -1.34 -10.35
CA ALA A 19 -2.78 -0.03 -10.36
C ALA A 19 -1.87 0.12 -9.13
N ARG A 20 -2.36 -0.29 -7.97
CA ARG A 20 -1.57 -0.24 -6.74
C ARG A 20 -0.36 -1.15 -6.83
N ARG A 21 -0.57 -2.38 -7.32
CA ARG A 21 0.50 -3.36 -7.46
C ARG A 21 1.61 -2.82 -8.37
N ALA A 22 1.23 -2.24 -9.51
CA ALA A 22 2.21 -1.71 -10.44
C ALA A 22 2.95 -0.51 -9.85
N ALA A 23 2.24 0.38 -9.17
CA ALA A 23 2.85 1.59 -8.61
C ALA A 23 3.84 1.28 -7.50
N LEU A 24 3.54 0.29 -6.66
CA LEU A 24 4.40 -0.05 -5.52
C LEU A 24 5.53 -1.00 -5.87
N GLY A 25 5.38 -1.78 -6.95
CA GLY A 25 6.43 -2.68 -7.40
C GLY A 25 6.86 -3.64 -6.31
N SER A 26 8.17 -3.72 -6.06
CA SER A 26 8.73 -4.64 -5.07
C SER A 26 8.29 -4.33 -3.64
N SER A 27 7.76 -3.14 -3.39
CA SER A 27 7.26 -2.77 -2.06
C SER A 27 5.82 -3.21 -1.82
N TYR A 28 5.14 -3.71 -2.84
CA TYR A 28 3.71 -4.00 -2.76
C TYR A 28 3.35 -4.92 -1.59
N GLU A 29 4.06 -6.04 -1.46
CA GLU A 29 3.72 -7.03 -0.44
C GLU A 29 3.86 -6.46 0.97
N ALA A 30 4.99 -5.80 1.25
CA ALA A 30 5.24 -5.24 2.57
C ALA A 30 4.22 -4.14 2.90
N VAL A 31 3.92 -3.30 1.91
CA VAL A 31 2.93 -2.23 2.10
C VAL A 31 1.54 -2.81 2.32
N GLN A 32 1.15 -3.80 1.52
CA GLN A 32 -0.18 -4.40 1.66
C GLN A 32 -0.35 -5.08 3.02
N ASN A 33 0.70 -5.76 3.51
CA ASN A 33 0.65 -6.36 4.83
C ASN A 33 0.46 -5.29 5.91
N ARG A 34 1.16 -4.18 5.79
CA ARG A 34 1.03 -3.09 6.76
C ARG A 34 -0.34 -2.43 6.70
N VAL A 35 -0.87 -2.24 5.49
CA VAL A 35 -2.23 -1.71 5.33
C VAL A 35 -3.23 -2.60 6.05
N ASN A 36 -3.11 -3.92 5.87
CA ASN A 36 -4.01 -4.86 6.52
C ASN A 36 -3.93 -4.74 8.05
N GLU A 37 -2.72 -4.58 8.59
CA GLU A 37 -2.53 -4.38 10.03
C GLU A 37 -3.21 -3.10 10.50
N LEU A 38 -3.05 -2.02 9.74
CA LEU A 38 -3.59 -0.72 10.13
C LEU A 38 -5.12 -0.70 10.09
N LEU A 39 -5.72 -1.50 9.21
CA LEU A 39 -7.17 -1.56 9.05
C LEU A 39 -7.83 -2.66 9.89
N ALA A 40 -7.06 -3.47 10.56
CA ALA A 40 -7.57 -4.59 11.35
C ALA A 40 -8.33 -4.13 12.60
#